data_83ca3fbf2fbb23d6f204758709d3396c
#
_entry.id   83ca3fbf2fbb23d6f204758709d3396c
#
_cell.length_a   1.000
_cell.length_b   1.000
_cell.length_c   1.000
_cell.angle_alpha   90.00
_cell.angle_beta   90.00
_cell.angle_gamma   90.00
#
_symmetry.space_group_name_H-M   'P 1'
#
loop_
_entity.id
_entity.type
_entity.pdbx_description
1 polymer ?
#
loop_
_entity_poly.entity_id
_entity_poly.type
_entity_poly.pdbx_seq_one_letter_code
_entity_poly.pdbx_strand_id
1 'polypeptide(L)'
;LDIFLPSMYEVTALTGKQTCEEIEEFFRPYGLKMMAIKLGGDGCFVTDFKKHRYIRTFENAPVIDTTGCGDSFVAGFLTGVIKGWDVEECAVYGNAVGSCNCQKIGANTGVRSFEETMEFIRENIEYVPEDLRGRFVE
;
A
#
# COMPACT_ATOMS: atom_id res chain seq x y z
N LEU A 1 7.03 18.31 0.61
CA LEU A 1 6.66 16.93 0.38
C LEU A 1 5.34 16.61 1.10
N ASP A 2 4.33 16.22 0.36
CA ASP A 2 3.01 15.95 0.93
C ASP A 2 2.79 14.47 1.22
N ILE A 3 3.38 13.61 0.43
CA ILE A 3 3.17 12.17 0.52
C ILE A 3 4.52 11.48 0.53
N PHE A 4 4.72 10.54 1.47
CA PHE A 4 5.97 9.83 1.63
C PHE A 4 5.67 8.33 1.66
N LEU A 5 6.27 7.56 0.76
CA LEU A 5 5.96 6.15 0.57
C LEU A 5 7.21 5.27 0.65
N PRO A 6 7.90 5.27 1.79
CA PRO A 6 9.16 4.52 1.93
C PRO A 6 8.93 3.05 2.26
N SER A 7 10.00 2.26 2.13
CA SER A 7 10.02 0.92 2.73
C SER A 7 10.45 1.04 4.20
N MET A 8 10.15 0.00 4.97
CA MET A 8 10.57 -0.04 6.38
C MET A 8 12.09 0.05 6.50
N TYR A 9 12.81 -0.62 5.61
CA TYR A 9 14.26 -0.57 5.58
C TYR A 9 14.76 0.88 5.43
N GLU A 10 14.16 1.62 4.50
CA GLU A 10 14.58 2.99 4.23
C GLU A 10 14.34 3.92 5.41
N VAL A 11 13.17 3.82 6.04
CA VAL A 11 12.85 4.75 7.12
C VAL A 11 13.57 4.41 8.41
N THR A 12 13.85 3.13 8.67
CA THR A 12 14.66 2.78 9.85
C THR A 12 16.09 3.30 9.69
N ALA A 13 16.63 3.20 8.47
CA ALA A 13 17.97 3.74 8.20
C ALA A 13 17.99 5.26 8.33
N LEU A 14 16.94 5.94 7.87
CA LEU A 14 16.88 7.39 7.88
C LEU A 14 16.64 7.96 9.27
N THR A 15 15.76 7.35 10.04
CA THR A 15 15.29 7.93 11.31
C THR A 15 15.94 7.31 12.55
N GLY A 16 16.46 6.09 12.43
CA GLY A 16 16.94 5.34 13.58
C GLY A 16 15.83 4.77 14.44
N LYS A 17 14.58 4.92 14.05
CA LYS A 17 13.44 4.41 14.80
C LYS A 17 13.11 2.99 14.36
N GLN A 18 12.52 2.20 15.25
CA GLN A 18 12.31 0.78 15.03
C GLN A 18 10.85 0.39 14.80
N THR A 19 9.88 1.22 15.16
CA THR A 19 8.47 0.91 14.98
C THR A 19 7.81 1.94 14.09
N CYS A 20 6.73 1.54 13.42
CA CYS A 20 5.97 2.44 12.56
C CYS A 20 5.40 3.61 13.34
N GLU A 21 4.97 3.36 14.57
CA GLU A 21 4.40 4.40 15.43
C GLU A 21 5.46 5.45 15.78
N GLU A 22 6.69 5.01 16.07
CA GLU A 22 7.79 5.94 16.34
C GLU A 22 8.14 6.76 15.10
N ILE A 23 8.09 6.13 13.94
CA ILE A 23 8.38 6.79 12.68
C ILE A 23 7.31 7.83 12.37
N GLU A 24 6.05 7.50 12.64
CA GLU A 24 4.95 8.45 12.46
C GLU A 24 5.18 9.70 13.29
N GLU A 25 5.55 9.53 14.56
CA GLU A 25 5.82 10.66 15.44
C GLU A 25 7.03 11.46 14.98
N PHE A 26 8.05 10.78 14.46
CA PHE A 26 9.23 11.45 13.93
C PHE A 26 8.87 12.44 12.81
N PHE A 27 7.95 12.03 11.92
CA PHE A 27 7.59 12.85 10.76
C PHE A 27 6.42 13.80 11.00
N ARG A 28 5.74 13.69 12.12
CA ARG A 28 4.58 14.54 12.41
C ARG A 28 4.87 16.03 12.27
N PRO A 29 6.01 16.55 12.77
CA PRO A 29 6.28 17.99 12.65
C PRO A 29 6.57 18.47 11.24
N TYR A 30 6.78 17.57 10.28
CA TYR A 30 7.18 17.96 8.93
C TYR A 30 6.00 18.30 8.02
N GLY A 31 4.77 18.17 8.50
CA GLY A 31 3.60 18.61 7.74
C GLY A 31 3.21 17.72 6.59
N LEU A 32 3.61 16.44 6.60
CA LEU A 32 3.17 15.49 5.60
C LEU A 32 1.66 15.27 5.71
N LYS A 33 1.00 15.10 4.59
CA LYS A 33 -0.43 14.78 4.58
C LYS A 33 -0.68 13.29 4.72
N MET A 34 0.19 12.46 4.14
CA MET A 34 0.04 11.01 4.16
C MET A 34 1.40 10.35 4.16
N MET A 35 1.48 9.20 4.81
CA MET A 35 2.67 8.36 4.76
C MET A 35 2.24 6.91 4.72
N ALA A 36 2.89 6.11 3.88
CA ALA A 36 2.67 4.66 3.86
C ALA A 36 4.03 3.99 3.88
N ILE A 37 4.25 3.18 4.92
CA ILE A 37 5.50 2.43 5.07
C ILE A 37 5.27 1.03 4.55
N LYS A 38 6.03 0.63 3.54
CA LYS A 38 5.89 -0.69 2.93
C LYS A 38 6.61 -1.72 3.80
N LEU A 39 5.90 -2.80 4.13
CA LEU A 39 6.38 -3.83 5.05
C LEU A 39 6.60 -5.17 4.35
N GLY A 40 6.80 -5.17 3.04
CA GLY A 40 6.99 -6.40 2.28
C GLY A 40 5.75 -7.27 2.33
N GLY A 41 5.94 -8.55 2.63
CA GLY A 41 4.83 -9.50 2.68
C GLY A 41 3.79 -9.23 3.76
N ASP A 42 4.09 -8.32 4.69
CA ASP A 42 3.16 -7.97 5.77
C ASP A 42 2.22 -6.82 5.40
N GLY A 43 2.35 -6.29 4.19
CA GLY A 43 1.48 -5.20 3.75
C GLY A 43 2.10 -3.84 3.98
N CYS A 44 1.38 -2.95 4.63
CA CYS A 44 1.88 -1.59 4.88
C CYS A 44 1.25 -0.98 6.12
N PHE A 45 1.93 0.05 6.62
CA PHE A 45 1.42 0.90 7.68
C PHE A 45 1.10 2.25 7.05
N VAL A 46 -0.15 2.70 7.16
CA VAL A 46 -0.57 3.96 6.54
C VAL A 46 -1.07 4.93 7.59
N THR A 47 -0.83 6.21 7.35
CA THR A 47 -1.28 7.24 8.27
C THR A 47 -1.54 8.54 7.51
N ASP A 48 -2.56 9.27 7.95
CA ASP A 48 -2.76 10.65 7.53
C ASP A 48 -2.42 11.59 8.70
N PHE A 49 -1.71 11.06 9.71
CA PHE A 49 -1.27 11.76 10.93
C PHE A 49 -2.42 12.15 11.86
N LYS A 50 -3.64 11.76 11.52
CA LYS A 50 -4.81 11.85 12.41
C LYS A 50 -5.23 10.45 12.84
N LYS A 51 -5.07 9.48 11.94
CA LYS A 51 -5.34 8.07 12.21
C LYS A 51 -4.32 7.23 11.48
N HIS A 52 -4.05 6.05 11.97
CA HIS A 52 -3.13 5.13 11.30
C HIS A 52 -3.70 3.71 11.37
N ARG A 53 -3.15 2.84 10.50
CA ARG A 53 -3.64 1.47 10.41
C ARG A 53 -2.63 0.61 9.70
N TYR A 54 -2.57 -0.66 10.10
CA TYR A 54 -1.84 -1.68 9.36
C TYR A 54 -2.81 -2.32 8.37
N ILE A 55 -2.44 -2.36 7.09
CA ILE A 55 -3.26 -2.97 6.03
C ILE A 55 -2.46 -4.14 5.49
N ARG A 56 -2.96 -5.36 5.67
CA ARG A 56 -2.26 -6.54 5.18
C ARG A 56 -2.39 -6.65 3.67
N THR A 57 -1.44 -7.37 3.06
CA THR A 57 -1.48 -7.58 1.62
C THR A 57 -2.41 -8.76 1.28
N PHE A 58 -2.59 -8.97 -0.02
CA PHE A 58 -3.36 -10.11 -0.54
C PHE A 58 -2.44 -11.34 -0.58
N GLU A 59 -2.90 -12.46 -0.01
CA GLU A 59 -2.07 -13.64 0.13
C GLU A 59 -2.64 -14.86 -0.59
N ASN A 60 -3.50 -14.61 -1.57
CA ASN A 60 -4.26 -15.66 -2.23
C ASN A 60 -3.50 -16.39 -3.34
N ALA A 61 -2.29 -15.94 -3.68
CA ALA A 61 -1.54 -16.54 -4.77
C ALA A 61 -0.05 -16.53 -4.43
N PRO A 62 0.72 -17.51 -4.94
CA PRO A 62 2.15 -17.54 -4.69
C PRO A 62 2.84 -16.35 -5.33
N VAL A 63 3.85 -15.83 -4.63
CA VAL A 63 4.70 -14.78 -5.15
C VAL A 63 5.75 -15.44 -6.05
N ILE A 64 5.79 -15.02 -7.31
CA ILE A 64 6.76 -15.55 -8.27
C ILE A 64 8.01 -14.68 -8.30
N ASP A 65 7.82 -13.35 -8.29
CA ASP A 65 8.92 -12.43 -8.44
C ASP A 65 8.55 -11.14 -7.69
N THR A 66 9.42 -10.73 -6.76
CA THR A 66 9.18 -9.52 -5.97
C THR A 66 9.75 -8.26 -6.62
N THR A 67 10.42 -8.40 -7.77
CA THR A 67 11.00 -7.26 -8.48
C THR A 67 9.89 -6.28 -8.89
N GLY A 68 10.02 -5.03 -8.45
CA GLY A 68 9.07 -4.00 -8.82
C GLY A 68 7.77 -3.97 -8.02
N CYS A 69 7.60 -4.88 -7.05
CA CYS A 69 6.38 -4.88 -6.24
C CYS A 69 6.24 -3.59 -5.45
N GLY A 70 7.34 -3.06 -4.91
CA GLY A 70 7.32 -1.80 -4.18
C GLY A 70 6.94 -0.63 -5.08
N ASP A 71 7.47 -0.60 -6.29
CA ASP A 71 7.14 0.45 -7.25
C ASP A 71 5.68 0.36 -7.68
N SER A 72 5.17 -0.86 -7.83
CA SER A 72 3.77 -1.09 -8.18
C SER A 72 2.84 -0.62 -7.05
N PHE A 73 3.23 -0.84 -5.81
CA PHE A 73 2.47 -0.32 -4.67
C PHE A 73 2.37 1.20 -4.74
N VAL A 74 3.50 1.87 -5.00
CA VAL A 74 3.53 3.33 -5.10
C VAL A 74 2.58 3.81 -6.20
N ALA A 75 2.66 3.19 -7.37
CA ALA A 75 1.78 3.55 -8.49
C ALA A 75 0.31 3.37 -8.13
N GLY A 76 -0.03 2.26 -7.48
CA GLY A 76 -1.40 2.00 -7.05
C GLY A 76 -1.88 2.98 -6.00
N PHE A 77 -1.05 3.26 -5.00
CA PHE A 77 -1.39 4.21 -3.95
C PHE A 77 -1.68 5.60 -4.55
N LEU A 78 -0.82 6.05 -5.45
CA LEU A 78 -1.00 7.35 -6.08
C LEU A 78 -2.24 7.41 -6.96
N THR A 79 -2.63 6.29 -7.59
CA THR A 79 -3.88 6.22 -8.34
C THR A 79 -5.06 6.56 -7.42
N GLY A 80 -5.08 5.99 -6.23
CA GLY A 80 -6.14 6.29 -5.27
C GLY A 80 -6.13 7.75 -4.83
N VAL A 81 -4.93 8.32 -4.63
CA VAL A 81 -4.79 9.72 -4.26
C VAL A 81 -5.40 10.62 -5.35
N ILE A 82 -5.09 10.33 -6.60
CA ILE A 82 -5.62 11.11 -7.73
C ILE A 82 -7.14 11.02 -7.78
N LYS A 83 -7.71 9.87 -7.42
CA LYS A 83 -9.16 9.69 -7.41
C LYS A 83 -9.84 10.27 -6.16
N GLY A 84 -9.06 10.82 -5.24
CA GLY A 84 -9.61 11.43 -4.04
C GLY A 84 -9.97 10.44 -2.93
N TRP A 85 -9.41 9.25 -2.96
CA TRP A 85 -9.70 8.23 -1.97
C TRP A 85 -8.99 8.50 -0.64
N ASP A 86 -9.57 7.96 0.43
CA ASP A 86 -8.97 7.97 1.76
C ASP A 86 -7.62 7.21 1.74
N VAL A 87 -6.71 7.57 2.65
CA VAL A 87 -5.38 6.96 2.73
C VAL A 87 -5.46 5.44 2.87
N GLU A 88 -6.42 4.95 3.64
CA GLU A 88 -6.58 3.51 3.85
C GLU A 88 -7.03 2.81 2.57
N GLU A 89 -7.91 3.44 1.80
CA GLU A 89 -8.37 2.90 0.53
C GLU A 89 -7.25 2.89 -0.50
N CYS A 90 -6.42 3.93 -0.50
CA CYS A 90 -5.23 3.99 -1.36
C CYS A 90 -4.29 2.83 -1.05
N ALA A 91 -4.14 2.50 0.23
CA ALA A 91 -3.26 1.40 0.66
C ALA A 91 -3.76 0.05 0.18
N VAL A 92 -5.07 -0.18 0.26
CA VAL A 92 -5.67 -1.43 -0.24
C VAL A 92 -5.39 -1.56 -1.73
N TYR A 93 -5.63 -0.50 -2.49
CA TYR A 93 -5.41 -0.53 -3.93
C TYR A 93 -3.93 -0.72 -4.26
N GLY A 94 -3.06 -0.04 -3.53
CA GLY A 94 -1.61 -0.20 -3.70
C GLY A 94 -1.16 -1.63 -3.44
N ASN A 95 -1.66 -2.25 -2.37
CA ASN A 95 -1.36 -3.65 -2.07
C ASN A 95 -1.84 -4.56 -3.20
N ALA A 96 -3.01 -4.28 -3.78
CA ALA A 96 -3.55 -5.10 -4.86
C ALA A 96 -2.68 -5.00 -6.11
N VAL A 97 -2.25 -3.79 -6.49
CA VAL A 97 -1.39 -3.61 -7.65
C VAL A 97 -0.07 -4.33 -7.43
N GLY A 98 0.50 -4.20 -6.23
CA GLY A 98 1.74 -4.89 -5.89
C GLY A 98 1.59 -6.40 -5.94
N SER A 99 0.49 -6.94 -5.41
CA SER A 99 0.23 -8.37 -5.43
C SER A 99 0.09 -8.91 -6.85
N CYS A 100 -0.62 -8.19 -7.70
CA CYS A 100 -0.77 -8.60 -9.09
C CYS A 100 0.59 -8.66 -9.80
N ASN A 101 1.46 -7.68 -9.53
CA ASN A 101 2.77 -7.65 -10.15
C ASN A 101 3.66 -8.77 -9.65
N CYS A 102 3.53 -9.15 -8.37
CA CYS A 102 4.34 -10.22 -7.80
C CYS A 102 3.95 -11.60 -8.30
N GLN A 103 2.82 -11.75 -8.96
CA GLN A 103 2.36 -13.04 -9.49
C GLN A 103 2.97 -13.37 -10.84
N LYS A 104 3.74 -12.47 -11.42
CA LYS A 104 4.33 -12.66 -12.74
C LYS A 104 5.84 -12.45 -12.66
N ILE A 105 6.55 -13.03 -13.62
CA ILE A 105 7.99 -12.84 -13.75
C ILE A 105 8.21 -11.50 -14.46
N GLY A 106 9.05 -10.66 -13.88
CA GLY A 106 9.38 -9.37 -14.46
C GLY A 106 8.53 -8.25 -13.86
N ALA A 107 9.11 -7.06 -13.77
CA ALA A 107 8.56 -5.98 -12.96
C ALA A 107 7.18 -5.49 -13.40
N ASN A 108 6.84 -5.62 -14.69
CA ASN A 108 5.60 -5.03 -15.21
C ASN A 108 4.62 -6.04 -15.80
N THR A 109 4.97 -7.33 -15.78
CA THR A 109 4.13 -8.32 -16.47
C THR A 109 2.85 -8.66 -15.72
N GLY A 110 2.79 -8.35 -14.43
CA GLY A 110 1.60 -8.62 -13.62
C GLY A 110 0.70 -7.42 -13.41
N VAL A 111 1.08 -6.24 -13.92
CA VAL A 111 0.29 -5.02 -13.71
C VAL A 111 -0.96 -5.09 -14.59
N ARG A 112 -2.10 -4.78 -13.98
CA ARG A 112 -3.41 -4.85 -14.63
C ARG A 112 -4.01 -3.46 -14.76
N SER A 113 -5.03 -3.34 -15.61
CA SER A 113 -5.79 -2.10 -15.72
C SER A 113 -6.51 -1.81 -14.40
N PHE A 114 -7.03 -0.59 -14.27
CA PHE A 114 -7.78 -0.22 -13.08
C PHE A 114 -8.96 -1.18 -12.84
N GLU A 115 -9.74 -1.46 -13.88
CA GLU A 115 -10.89 -2.36 -13.75
C GLU A 115 -10.48 -3.78 -13.37
N GLU A 116 -9.41 -4.27 -13.96
CA GLU A 116 -8.91 -5.60 -13.63
C GLU A 116 -8.42 -5.66 -12.19
N THR A 117 -7.76 -4.60 -11.71
CA THR A 117 -7.31 -4.55 -10.33
C THR A 117 -8.50 -4.48 -9.37
N MET A 118 -9.51 -3.69 -9.70
CA MET A 118 -10.72 -3.64 -8.88
C MET A 118 -11.42 -4.99 -8.81
N GLU A 119 -11.45 -5.72 -9.93
CA GLU A 119 -12.01 -7.07 -9.94
C GLU A 119 -11.20 -8.03 -9.07
N PHE A 120 -9.87 -7.95 -9.14
CA PHE A 120 -8.99 -8.73 -8.28
C PHE A 120 -9.31 -8.48 -6.80
N ILE A 121 -9.52 -7.22 -6.42
CA ILE A 121 -9.85 -6.88 -5.04
C ILE A 121 -11.19 -7.50 -4.64
N ARG A 122 -12.19 -7.42 -5.51
CA ARG A 122 -13.51 -7.99 -5.22
C ARG A 122 -13.46 -9.50 -5.07
N GLU A 123 -12.67 -10.16 -5.90
CA GLU A 123 -12.50 -11.62 -5.84
C GLU A 123 -11.77 -12.06 -4.58
N ASN A 124 -11.03 -11.15 -3.95
CA ASN A 124 -10.24 -11.44 -2.77
C ASN A 124 -10.61 -10.53 -1.60
N ILE A 125 -11.89 -10.21 -1.53
CA ILE A 125 -12.41 -9.20 -0.59
C ILE A 125 -12.19 -9.59 0.86
N GLU A 126 -11.99 -10.86 1.15
CA GLU A 126 -11.75 -11.32 2.53
C GLU A 126 -10.45 -10.73 3.09
N TYR A 127 -9.52 -10.30 2.24
CA TYR A 127 -8.27 -9.68 2.69
C TYR A 127 -8.40 -8.17 2.93
N VAL A 128 -9.57 -7.60 2.60
CA VAL A 128 -9.82 -6.16 2.77
C VAL A 128 -10.57 -5.95 4.09
N PRO A 129 -10.14 -4.99 4.94
CA PRO A 129 -10.89 -4.68 6.15
C PRO A 129 -12.34 -4.36 5.82
N GLU A 130 -13.25 -4.84 6.65
CA GLU A 130 -14.69 -4.75 6.34
C GLU A 130 -15.17 -3.32 6.12
N ASP A 131 -14.66 -2.39 6.91
CA ASP A 131 -15.08 -1.00 6.81
C ASP A 131 -14.58 -0.30 5.54
N LEU A 132 -13.63 -0.91 4.83
CA LEU A 132 -13.09 -0.34 3.60
C LEU A 132 -13.67 -0.98 2.34
N ARG A 133 -14.45 -2.05 2.50
CA ARG A 133 -14.94 -2.82 1.34
C ARG A 133 -15.88 -2.03 0.45
N GLY A 134 -16.61 -1.07 1.02
CA GLY A 134 -17.58 -0.30 0.26
C GLY A 134 -17.02 0.43 -0.95
N ARG A 135 -15.75 0.82 -0.89
CA ARG A 135 -15.09 1.49 -2.01
C ARG A 135 -14.92 0.55 -3.21
N PHE A 136 -14.75 -0.73 -2.95
CA PHE A 136 -14.36 -1.71 -3.98
C PHE A 136 -15.50 -2.61 -4.42
N VAL A 137 -16.59 -2.67 -3.67
CA VAL A 137 -17.75 -3.50 -3.97
C VAL A 137 -18.90 -2.61 -4.38
N GLU A 138 -19.29 -2.67 -5.63
CA GLU A 138 -20.36 -1.86 -6.16
C GLU A 138 -21.49 -2.74 -6.65
#